data_c28c0067bfc21f8ebcb544745c045d25
#
_entry.id   c28c0067bfc21f8ebcb544745c045d25
#
_cell.length_a   1.000
_cell.length_b   1.000
_cell.length_c   1.000
_cell.angle_alpha   90.00
_cell.angle_beta   90.00
_cell.angle_gamma   90.00
#
_symmetry.space_group_name_H-M   'P 1'
#
loop_
_entity.id
_entity.type
_entity.pdbx_description
1 polymer ?
#
loop_
_entity_poly.entity_id
_entity_poly.type
_entity_poly.pdbx_seq_one_letter_code
_entity_poly.pdbx_strand_id
1 'polypeptide(L)' 'MDQPGPPVLVKRYAGQRLYRPATSTYLTRGDLITMAKNGAKFVVIDAHTHDDVTSLYQPIIADVER' A
#
# COMPACT_ATOMS: atom_id res chain seq x y z
N MET A 1 6.80 10.11 -17.90
CA MET A 1 6.19 9.82 -17.60
C MET A 1 5.41 10.19 -16.83
N ASP A 2 4.70 10.11 -16.86
CA ASP A 2 3.88 10.55 -16.28
C ASP A 2 3.61 10.24 -15.05
N GLN A 3 3.35 11.08 -14.36
CA GLN A 3 3.18 10.92 -13.05
C GLN A 3 1.84 10.46 -12.73
N PRO A 4 1.70 9.42 -12.13
CA PRO A 4 0.40 8.98 -11.71
C PRO A 4 -0.16 9.95 -10.73
N GLY A 5 -1.42 9.87 -10.44
CA GLY A 5 -2.07 10.72 -9.48
C GLY A 5 -1.56 10.48 -8.07
N PRO A 6 -2.33 10.90 -7.06
CA PRO A 6 -1.92 10.74 -5.67
C PRO A 6 -1.68 9.27 -5.32
N PRO A 7 -0.90 9.02 -4.27
CA PRO A 7 -0.64 7.64 -3.84
C PRO A 7 -1.94 6.91 -3.53
N VAL A 8 -1.90 5.61 -3.72
CA VAL A 8 -3.02 4.76 -3.37
C VAL A 8 -3.13 4.70 -1.85
N LEU A 9 -4.31 5.00 -1.35
CA LEU A 9 -4.55 4.89 0.09
C LEU A 9 -4.91 3.45 0.43
N VAL A 10 -4.18 2.87 1.37
CA VAL A 10 -4.43 1.53 1.86
C VAL A 10 -4.65 1.63 3.36
N LYS A 11 -5.70 1.01 3.86
CA LYS A 11 -5.96 0.95 5.29
C LYS A 11 -5.66 -0.44 5.82
N ARG A 12 -4.99 -0.49 6.96
CA ARG A 12 -4.64 -1.76 7.58
C ARG A 12 -5.58 -2.02 8.75
N TYR A 13 -6.22 -3.18 8.73
CA TYR A 13 -7.13 -3.60 9.78
C TYR A 13 -6.51 -4.70 10.62
N ALA A 14 -7.21 -5.10 11.66
CA ALA A 14 -6.75 -6.17 12.53
C ALA A 14 -6.45 -7.43 11.71
N GLY A 15 -5.45 -8.20 12.13
CA GLY A 15 -5.05 -9.38 11.38
C GLY A 15 -4.29 -9.06 10.13
N GLN A 16 -3.77 -7.83 10.05
CA GLN A 16 -2.97 -7.37 8.92
C GLN A 16 -3.72 -7.39 7.60
N ARG A 17 -5.03 -7.21 7.66
CA ARG A 17 -5.82 -7.08 6.45
C ARG A 17 -5.59 -5.70 5.86
N LEU A 18 -5.42 -5.67 4.55
CA LEU A 18 -5.21 -4.43 3.82
C LEU A 18 -6.44 -4.16 2.97
N TYR A 19 -6.90 -2.92 2.99
CA TYR A 19 -8.12 -2.55 2.31
C TYR A 19 -7.89 -1.27 1.51
N ARG A 20 -8.37 -1.25 0.29
CA ARG A 20 -8.28 -0.08 -0.57
C ARG A 20 -9.67 0.56 -0.68
N PRO A 21 -9.92 1.65 0.05
CA PRO A 21 -11.26 2.27 0.06
C PRO A 21 -11.70 2.75 -1.32
N ALA A 22 -10.78 3.23 -2.13
CA ALA A 22 -11.15 3.79 -3.42
C ALA A 22 -11.84 2.77 -4.32
N THR A 23 -11.48 1.50 -4.19
CA THR A 23 -12.08 0.44 -5.00
C THR A 23 -12.88 -0.54 -4.17
N SER A 24 -12.98 -0.31 -2.86
CA SER A 24 -13.67 -1.20 -1.94
C SER A 24 -13.17 -2.63 -2.04
N THR A 25 -11.87 -2.79 -2.14
CA THR A 25 -11.24 -4.07 -2.39
C THR A 25 -10.21 -4.38 -1.32
N TYR A 26 -10.17 -5.64 -0.86
CA TYR A 26 -9.10 -6.08 0.02
C TYR A 26 -7.86 -6.40 -0.81
N LEU A 27 -6.71 -6.10 -0.24
CA LEU A 27 -5.44 -6.31 -0.91
C LEU A 27 -4.62 -7.35 -0.16
N THR A 28 -3.71 -8.00 -0.88
CA THR A 28 -2.74 -8.90 -0.28
C THR A 28 -1.36 -8.27 -0.40
N ARG A 29 -0.37 -8.88 0.27
CA ARG A 29 1.00 -8.44 0.08
C ARG A 29 1.41 -8.54 -1.38
N GLY A 30 0.94 -9.59 -2.05
CA GLY A 30 1.23 -9.73 -3.48
C GLY A 30 0.70 -8.58 -4.29
N ASP A 31 -0.45 -8.06 -3.90
CA ASP A 31 -1.01 -6.89 -4.58
C ASP A 31 -0.11 -5.68 -4.41
N LEU A 32 0.44 -5.48 -3.20
CA LEU A 32 1.35 -4.37 -2.99
C LEU A 32 2.61 -4.51 -3.81
N ILE A 33 3.13 -5.72 -3.90
CA ILE A 33 4.31 -5.99 -4.71
C ILE A 33 4.04 -5.66 -6.17
N THR A 34 2.89 -6.08 -6.67
CA THR A 34 2.51 -5.80 -8.04
C THR A 34 2.39 -4.30 -8.29
N MET A 35 1.78 -3.59 -7.35
CA MET A 35 1.65 -2.14 -7.48
C MET A 35 3.02 -1.47 -7.52
N ALA A 36 3.93 -1.91 -6.65
CA ALA A 36 5.28 -1.35 -6.63
C ALA A 36 6.02 -1.62 -7.93
N LYS A 37 5.86 -2.81 -8.48
CA LYS A 37 6.48 -3.16 -9.76
C LYS A 37 5.97 -2.30 -10.88
N ASN A 38 4.72 -1.87 -10.80
CA ASN A 38 4.12 -1.03 -11.83
C ASN A 38 4.40 0.45 -11.59
N GLY A 39 5.22 0.77 -10.59
CA GLY A 39 5.56 2.15 -10.31
C GLY A 39 4.52 2.89 -9.51
N ALA A 40 3.51 2.22 -9.02
CA ALA A 40 2.50 2.86 -8.20
C ALA A 40 3.03 3.09 -6.80
N LYS A 41 2.64 4.21 -6.22
CA LYS A 41 3.01 4.50 -4.83
C LYS A 41 1.80 4.29 -3.96
N PHE A 42 2.04 3.92 -2.71
CA PHE A 42 0.94 3.72 -1.78
C PHE A 42 1.32 4.21 -0.39
N VAL A 43 0.29 4.51 0.38
CA VAL A 43 0.42 4.91 1.78
C VAL A 43 -0.44 3.97 2.58
N VAL A 44 0.12 3.39 3.62
CA VAL A 44 -0.62 2.47 4.48
C VAL A 44 -0.88 3.15 5.81
N ILE A 45 -2.16 3.25 6.16
CA ILE A 45 -2.60 3.87 7.40
C ILE A 45 -3.29 2.81 8.25
N ASP A 46 -2.92 2.74 9.53
CA ASP A 46 -3.60 1.83 10.43
C ASP A 46 -5.00 2.36 10.70
N ALA A 47 -6.02 1.54 10.41
CA ALA A 47 -7.40 1.99 10.51
C ALA A 47 -7.82 2.19 11.97
N HIS A 48 -7.14 1.55 12.91
CA HIS A 48 -7.49 1.67 14.32
C HIS A 48 -6.87 2.91 14.95
N THR A 49 -5.58 3.14 14.71
CA THR A 49 -4.86 4.24 15.34
C THR A 49 -4.70 5.45 14.44
N HIS A 50 -4.95 5.29 13.15
CA HIS A 50 -4.75 6.34 12.14
C HIS A 50 -3.29 6.71 11.96
N ASP A 51 -2.38 5.85 12.40
CA ASP A 51 -0.96 6.09 12.21
C ASP A 51 -0.54 5.67 10.82
N ASP A 52 0.44 6.41 10.29
CA ASP A 52 1.04 6.04 9.02
C ASP A 52 2.02 4.90 9.27
N VAL A 53 1.69 3.72 8.77
CA VAL A 53 2.52 2.54 8.96
C VAL A 53 3.18 2.10 7.67
N THR A 54 3.27 3.00 6.71
CA THR A 54 3.88 2.69 5.42
C THR A 54 5.29 2.14 5.59
N SER A 55 6.01 2.64 6.58
CA SER A 55 7.39 2.19 6.80
C SER A 55 7.48 0.70 7.07
N LEU A 56 6.42 0.08 7.56
CA LEU A 56 6.42 -1.36 7.79
C LEU A 56 6.42 -2.12 6.48
N TYR A 57 6.12 -1.45 5.39
CA TYR A 57 6.05 -2.07 4.07
C TYR A 57 7.19 -1.63 3.16
N GLN A 58 8.15 -0.87 3.70
CA GLN A 58 9.32 -0.45 2.93
C GLN A 58 10.13 -1.61 2.38
N PRO A 59 10.30 -2.72 3.10
CA PRO A 59 11.05 -3.83 2.53
C PRO A 59 10.46 -4.36 1.22
N ILE A 60 9.15 -4.28 1.07
CA ILE A 60 8.51 -4.69 -0.18
C ILE A 60 8.93 -3.75 -1.31
N ILE A 61 8.88 -2.45 -1.03
CA ILE A 61 9.22 -1.45 -2.03
C ILE A 61 10.70 -1.55 -2.41
N ALA A 62 11.57 -1.67 -1.42
CA ALA A 62 13.00 -1.73 -1.67
C ALA A 62 13.36 -2.98 -2.47
N ASP A 63 12.68 -4.08 -2.18
CA ASP A 63 12.94 -5.33 -2.87
C ASP A 63 12.61 -5.21 -4.35
N VAL A 64 11.54 -4.53 -4.65
CA VAL A 64 11.11 -4.37 -6.03
C VAL A 64 12.03 -3.45 -6.80
N GLU A 65 12.60 -2.47 -6.13
CA GLU A 65 13.43 -1.47 -6.79
C GLU A 65 14.89 -1.87 -6.97
N ARG A 66 15.26 -3.05 -6.52
CA ARG A 66 16.65 -3.48 -6.63
C ARG A 66 17.12 -3.75 -8.03
#